data_50c2bb2f3369ccf9291c97db7f813beb
#
_entry.id   50c2bb2f3369ccf9291c97db7f813beb
#
_cell.length_a   1.000
_cell.length_b   1.000
_cell.length_c   1.000
_cell.angle_alpha   90.00
_cell.angle_beta   90.00
_cell.angle_gamma   90.00
#
_symmetry.space_group_name_H-M   'P 1'
#
loop_
_entity.id
_entity.type
_entity.pdbx_description
1 polymer ?
#
loop_
_entity_poly.entity_id
_entity_poly.type
_entity_poly.pdbx_seq_one_letter_code
_entity_poly.pdbx_strand_id
1 'polypeptide(L)'
;MSEQQVYSSQEVDFGSYVKMFWVQGFAGDGSVVPANHTLEVTTLTVNFFPKQTGGTLGRIDISGRDAPDLETGTAIWRLQIVYVEPKKTVHLTFPKALRLGAGGHVENGFVEEGPGTISVEANGVLVKH
;
A
#
# COMPACT_ATOMS: atom_id res chain seq x y z
N MET A 1 -19.42 -7.40 -15.97
CA MET A 1 -18.43 -6.92 -14.97
C MET A 1 -18.89 -5.61 -14.38
N SER A 2 -18.69 -5.42 -13.12
CA SER A 2 -18.90 -4.13 -12.47
C SER A 2 -17.58 -3.66 -11.86
N GLU A 3 -17.42 -2.36 -11.78
CA GLU A 3 -16.24 -1.71 -11.22
C GLU A 3 -16.65 -0.77 -10.10
N GLN A 4 -15.83 -0.72 -9.07
CA GLN A 4 -16.04 0.17 -7.93
C GLN A 4 -14.74 0.87 -7.60
N GLN A 5 -14.77 2.19 -7.48
CA GLN A 5 -13.64 2.97 -7.02
C GLN A 5 -13.39 2.69 -5.55
N VAL A 6 -12.15 2.41 -5.20
CA VAL A 6 -11.75 2.15 -3.82
C VAL A 6 -10.57 3.03 -3.45
N TYR A 7 -10.47 3.30 -2.16
CA TYR A 7 -9.44 4.20 -1.61
C TYR A 7 -8.92 3.62 -0.30
N SER A 8 -7.64 3.80 -0.07
CA SER A 8 -7.00 3.41 1.18
C SER A 8 -6.09 4.54 1.66
N SER A 9 -6.11 4.81 2.96
CA SER A 9 -5.20 5.74 3.60
C SER A 9 -4.74 5.13 4.91
N GLN A 10 -3.42 5.09 5.13
CA GLN A 10 -2.85 4.39 6.28
C GLN A 10 -1.57 5.07 6.74
N GLU A 11 -1.40 5.14 8.06
CA GLU A 11 -0.15 5.56 8.67
C GLU A 11 0.66 4.35 9.10
N VAL A 12 1.97 4.42 8.90
CA VAL A 12 2.90 3.36 9.27
C VAL A 12 4.04 3.95 10.06
N ASP A 13 4.29 3.40 11.23
CA ASP A 13 5.43 3.78 12.06
C ASP A 13 6.69 3.03 11.61
N PHE A 14 7.84 3.66 11.85
CA PHE A 14 9.13 3.06 11.59
C PHE A 14 9.23 1.64 12.16
N GLY A 15 9.66 0.71 11.34
CA GLY A 15 9.84 -0.68 11.74
C GLY A 15 8.57 -1.53 11.70
N SER A 16 7.44 -0.95 11.33
CA SER A 16 6.16 -1.65 11.30
C SER A 16 5.74 -2.04 9.90
N TYR A 17 5.02 -3.16 9.81
CA TYR A 17 4.30 -3.58 8.60
C TYR A 17 2.81 -3.57 8.90
N VAL A 18 2.01 -3.05 7.98
CA VAL A 18 0.58 -2.86 8.18
C VAL A 18 -0.16 -3.24 6.89
N LYS A 19 -1.28 -3.94 7.02
CA LYS A 19 -2.17 -4.17 5.89
C LYS A 19 -2.91 -2.89 5.54
N MET A 20 -3.12 -2.64 4.25
CA MET A 20 -3.93 -1.53 3.81
C MET A 20 -5.41 -1.90 3.90
N PHE A 21 -6.18 -1.01 4.50
CA PHE A 21 -7.63 -1.14 4.63
C PHE A 21 -8.31 -0.23 3.62
N TRP A 22 -9.27 -0.79 2.89
CA TRP A 22 -9.90 -0.10 1.77
C TRP A 22 -11.31 0.31 2.13
N VAL A 23 -11.66 1.51 1.77
CA VAL A 23 -13.02 2.01 1.92
C VAL A 23 -13.87 1.42 0.81
N GLN A 24 -14.98 0.82 1.18
CA GLN A 24 -15.98 0.21 0.29
C GLN A 24 -15.51 -1.09 -0.39
N GLY A 25 -16.43 -2.00 -0.53
CA GLY A 25 -16.32 -3.18 -1.39
C GLY A 25 -15.50 -4.34 -0.88
N PHE A 26 -14.69 -4.16 0.15
CA PHE A 26 -13.85 -5.23 0.67
C PHE A 26 -14.59 -6.03 1.74
N ALA A 27 -14.36 -7.34 1.75
CA ALA A 27 -14.97 -8.26 2.69
C ALA A 27 -14.22 -8.26 4.03
N GLY A 28 -14.88 -8.73 5.07
CA GLY A 28 -14.28 -8.93 6.38
C GLY A 28 -13.81 -7.61 6.99
N ASP A 29 -12.53 -7.54 7.30
CA ASP A 29 -11.93 -6.36 7.94
C ASP A 29 -11.62 -5.21 6.96
N GLY A 30 -11.90 -5.39 5.68
CA GLY A 30 -11.64 -4.36 4.69
C GLY A 30 -10.26 -4.42 4.05
N SER A 31 -9.47 -5.44 4.33
CA SER A 31 -8.10 -5.55 3.81
C SER A 31 -7.92 -6.63 2.74
N VAL A 32 -8.81 -7.59 2.68
CA VAL A 32 -8.68 -8.76 1.81
C VAL A 32 -9.56 -8.60 0.57
N VAL A 33 -8.98 -8.82 -0.60
CA VAL A 33 -9.72 -8.75 -1.86
C VAL A 33 -10.82 -9.83 -1.86
N PRO A 34 -12.09 -9.44 -2.06
CA PRO A 34 -13.19 -10.40 -1.97
C PRO A 34 -13.19 -11.43 -3.10
N ALA A 35 -13.88 -12.54 -2.86
CA ALA A 35 -14.06 -13.58 -3.86
C ALA A 35 -14.68 -13.01 -5.14
N ASN A 36 -14.28 -13.52 -6.28
CA ASN A 36 -14.73 -13.09 -7.61
C ASN A 36 -14.39 -11.63 -7.94
N HIS A 37 -13.35 -11.07 -7.29
CA HIS A 37 -12.90 -9.71 -7.57
C HIS A 37 -11.40 -9.68 -7.83
N THR A 38 -10.99 -8.62 -8.51
CA THR A 38 -9.58 -8.24 -8.70
C THR A 38 -9.44 -6.79 -8.28
N LEU A 39 -8.43 -6.50 -7.46
CA LEU A 39 -8.06 -5.15 -7.12
C LEU A 39 -7.03 -4.65 -8.14
N GLU A 40 -7.27 -3.45 -8.67
CA GLU A 40 -6.33 -2.78 -9.56
C GLU A 40 -5.91 -1.46 -8.89
N VAL A 41 -4.67 -1.39 -8.44
CA VAL A 41 -4.13 -0.17 -7.81
C VAL A 41 -3.62 0.74 -8.92
N THR A 42 -4.13 1.95 -8.97
CA THR A 42 -3.84 2.92 -10.03
C THR A 42 -2.90 4.02 -9.61
N THR A 43 -2.97 4.45 -8.35
CA THR A 43 -2.07 5.48 -7.82
C THR A 43 -1.66 5.18 -6.39
N LEU A 44 -0.46 5.62 -6.03
CA LEU A 44 0.05 5.59 -4.67
C LEU A 44 0.67 6.94 -4.35
N THR A 45 0.39 7.46 -3.18
CA THR A 45 1.01 8.67 -2.66
C THR A 45 1.57 8.36 -1.28
N VAL A 46 2.83 8.67 -1.09
CA VAL A 46 3.51 8.42 0.18
C VAL A 46 4.06 9.73 0.70
N ASN A 47 3.68 10.07 1.92
CA ASN A 47 4.17 11.25 2.64
C ASN A 47 5.01 10.80 3.82
N PHE A 48 6.18 11.41 3.95
CA PHE A 48 7.13 11.07 5.00
C PHE A 48 7.16 12.16 6.07
N PHE A 49 7.00 11.77 7.32
CA PHE A 49 6.99 12.67 8.46
C PHE A 49 8.10 12.26 9.44
N PRO A 50 9.34 12.76 9.26
CA PRO A 50 10.43 12.42 10.17
C PRO A 50 10.24 13.08 11.53
N LYS A 51 10.57 12.36 12.60
CA LYS A 51 10.56 12.91 13.97
C LYS A 51 11.85 13.63 14.32
N GLN A 52 12.89 13.43 13.52
CA GLN A 52 14.19 14.09 13.70
C GLN A 52 14.56 14.83 12.45
N THR A 53 15.26 15.95 12.62
CA THR A 53 15.79 16.71 11.49
C THR A 53 17.17 16.22 11.12
N GLY A 54 17.45 16.17 9.83
CA GLY A 54 18.77 15.94 9.28
C GLY A 54 18.98 14.58 8.67
N GLY A 55 19.43 14.59 7.43
CA GLY A 55 20.10 13.51 6.73
C GLY A 55 19.40 12.16 6.65
N THR A 56 18.10 12.14 6.67
CA THR A 56 17.42 10.86 6.72
C THR A 56 17.12 10.29 5.36
N LEU A 57 17.57 9.05 5.20
CA LEU A 57 17.16 8.17 4.12
C LEU A 57 16.08 7.26 4.68
N GLY A 58 14.91 7.25 4.07
CA GLY A 58 13.84 6.35 4.45
C GLY A 58 13.48 5.44 3.30
N ARG A 59 13.09 4.21 3.62
CA ARG A 59 12.60 3.28 2.60
C ARG A 59 11.29 2.66 3.06
N ILE A 60 10.31 2.66 2.16
CA ILE A 60 9.09 1.94 2.35
C ILE A 60 8.98 0.82 1.32
N ASP A 61 8.53 -0.33 1.75
CA ASP A 61 8.17 -1.45 0.89
C ASP A 61 6.65 -1.57 0.83
N ILE A 62 6.10 -1.70 -0.37
CA ILE A 62 4.68 -1.91 -0.59
C ILE A 62 4.53 -3.15 -1.45
N SER A 63 3.74 -4.11 -0.98
CA SER A 63 3.58 -5.40 -1.66
C SER A 63 2.11 -5.79 -1.79
N GLY A 64 1.76 -6.37 -2.93
CA GLY A 64 0.52 -7.11 -3.08
C GLY A 64 0.80 -8.60 -2.95
N ARG A 65 0.18 -9.25 -1.97
CA ARG A 65 0.43 -10.66 -1.66
C ARG A 65 -0.82 -11.50 -1.87
N ASP A 66 -0.62 -12.76 -2.23
CA ASP A 66 -1.71 -13.67 -2.60
C ASP A 66 -2.33 -14.42 -1.41
N ALA A 67 -2.15 -13.93 -0.20
CA ALA A 67 -2.72 -14.48 1.02
C ALA A 67 -3.36 -13.38 1.87
N PRO A 68 -4.26 -13.74 2.80
CA PRO A 68 -4.99 -12.72 3.55
C PRO A 68 -4.25 -12.11 4.73
N ASP A 69 -3.24 -12.80 5.25
CA ASP A 69 -2.56 -12.38 6.48
C ASP A 69 -1.26 -11.65 6.20
N LEU A 70 -0.95 -10.69 7.07
CA LEU A 70 0.27 -9.88 6.98
C LEU A 70 1.52 -10.75 6.87
N GLU A 71 2.40 -10.40 5.95
CA GLU A 71 3.68 -11.06 5.67
C GLU A 71 3.56 -12.52 5.24
N THR A 72 2.38 -12.94 4.78
CA THR A 72 2.17 -14.30 4.27
C THR A 72 1.89 -14.30 2.78
N GLY A 73 2.03 -15.45 2.17
CA GLY A 73 1.83 -15.64 0.75
C GLY A 73 3.00 -15.16 -0.07
N THR A 74 2.83 -15.20 -1.38
CA THR A 74 3.83 -14.74 -2.35
C THR A 74 3.53 -13.31 -2.75
N ALA A 75 4.55 -12.47 -2.84
CA ALA A 75 4.41 -11.13 -3.37
C ALA A 75 4.21 -11.22 -4.89
N ILE A 76 3.02 -10.86 -5.35
CA ILE A 76 2.67 -10.80 -6.76
C ILE A 76 3.34 -9.59 -7.41
N TRP A 77 3.42 -8.50 -6.68
CA TRP A 77 4.17 -7.30 -7.05
C TRP A 77 4.72 -6.65 -5.79
N ARG A 78 5.80 -5.90 -5.97
CA ARG A 78 6.50 -5.24 -4.86
C ARG A 78 7.10 -3.94 -5.35
N LEU A 79 6.96 -2.90 -4.54
CA LEU A 79 7.55 -1.58 -4.77
C LEU A 79 8.44 -1.22 -3.59
N GLN A 80 9.57 -0.58 -3.90
CA GLN A 80 10.44 0.01 -2.89
C GLN A 80 10.59 1.48 -3.23
N ILE A 81 10.25 2.34 -2.28
CA ILE A 81 10.35 3.79 -2.45
C ILE A 81 11.36 4.30 -1.45
N VAL A 82 12.36 4.99 -1.97
CA VAL A 82 13.45 5.54 -1.16
C VAL A 82 13.29 7.07 -1.11
N TYR A 83 13.37 7.61 0.09
CA TYR A 83 13.31 9.04 0.31
C TYR A 83 14.63 9.57 0.75
N VAL A 84 14.98 10.75 0.25
CA VAL A 84 16.10 11.55 0.74
C VAL A 84 15.52 12.93 1.03
N GLU A 85 15.77 13.43 2.23
CA GLU A 85 15.37 14.79 2.56
C GLU A 85 15.97 15.78 1.55
N PRO A 86 15.29 16.86 1.18
CA PRO A 86 14.03 17.38 1.75
C PRO A 86 12.75 16.86 1.08
N LYS A 87 12.84 15.92 0.16
CA LYS A 87 11.65 15.44 -0.57
C LYS A 87 10.82 14.54 0.34
N LYS A 88 9.63 15.02 0.71
CA LYS A 88 8.76 14.35 1.69
C LYS A 88 7.54 13.66 1.09
N THR A 89 7.28 13.89 -0.20
CA THR A 89 6.11 13.32 -0.88
C THR A 89 6.54 12.66 -2.16
N VAL A 90 6.08 11.44 -2.37
CA VAL A 90 6.26 10.71 -3.62
C VAL A 90 4.87 10.29 -4.10
N HIS A 91 4.54 10.67 -5.33
CA HIS A 91 3.28 10.30 -5.97
C HIS A 91 3.57 9.48 -7.21
N LEU A 92 2.96 8.31 -7.29
CA LEU A 92 3.11 7.38 -8.40
C LEU A 92 1.78 7.13 -9.07
N THR A 93 1.77 7.23 -10.40
CA THR A 93 0.64 6.84 -11.22
C THR A 93 1.09 5.67 -12.08
N PHE A 94 0.29 4.61 -12.10
CA PHE A 94 0.65 3.41 -12.85
C PHE A 94 -0.11 3.39 -14.19
N PRO A 95 0.59 3.56 -15.32
CA PRO A 95 -0.04 3.44 -16.63
C PRO A 95 -0.70 2.07 -16.81
N LYS A 96 -0.08 1.05 -16.21
CA LYS A 96 -0.67 -0.28 -16.10
C LYS A 96 -0.88 -0.56 -14.62
N ALA A 97 -2.13 -0.72 -14.23
CA ALA A 97 -2.48 -0.92 -12.82
C ALA A 97 -1.80 -2.15 -12.22
N LEU A 98 -1.49 -2.07 -10.94
CA LEU A 98 -0.98 -3.21 -10.18
C LEU A 98 -2.15 -4.08 -9.76
N ARG A 99 -2.18 -5.33 -10.20
CA ARG A 99 -3.32 -6.21 -10.05
C ARG A 99 -3.12 -7.22 -8.94
N LEU A 100 -4.19 -7.49 -8.20
CA LEU A 100 -4.18 -8.47 -7.11
C LEU A 100 -5.51 -9.22 -7.08
N GLY A 101 -5.43 -10.53 -7.13
CA GLY A 101 -6.63 -11.39 -7.15
C GLY A 101 -7.28 -11.59 -5.79
N ALA A 102 -8.41 -12.28 -5.81
CA ALA A 102 -9.20 -12.60 -4.63
C ALA A 102 -8.36 -13.33 -3.57
N GLY A 103 -8.62 -13.01 -2.31
CA GLY A 103 -7.89 -13.60 -1.18
C GLY A 103 -6.58 -12.90 -0.84
N GLY A 104 -6.14 -11.96 -1.66
CA GLY A 104 -4.91 -11.21 -1.44
C GLY A 104 -5.11 -9.95 -0.61
N HIS A 105 -3.99 -9.36 -0.22
CA HIS A 105 -3.98 -8.08 0.51
C HIS A 105 -2.80 -7.24 0.05
N VAL A 106 -2.90 -5.93 0.25
CA VAL A 106 -1.77 -5.00 0.06
C VAL A 106 -1.25 -4.64 1.43
N GLU A 107 0.07 -4.74 1.59
CA GLU A 107 0.73 -4.35 2.83
C GLU A 107 1.83 -3.35 2.55
N ASN A 108 2.13 -2.54 3.54
CA ASN A 108 3.25 -1.61 3.47
C ASN A 108 4.02 -1.60 4.78
N GLY A 109 5.31 -1.30 4.68
CA GLY A 109 6.18 -1.24 5.84
C GLY A 109 7.25 -0.20 5.68
N PHE A 110 7.51 0.53 6.74
CA PHE A 110 8.61 1.49 6.84
C PHE A 110 9.82 0.73 7.39
N VAL A 111 10.80 0.46 6.54
CA VAL A 111 11.83 -0.52 6.87
C VAL A 111 13.21 0.04 7.13
N GLU A 112 13.50 1.30 6.78
CA GLU A 112 14.81 1.88 6.99
C GLU A 112 14.74 3.31 7.45
N GLU A 113 15.69 3.66 8.30
CA GLU A 113 15.96 4.97 8.88
C GLU A 113 14.74 5.59 9.56
N GLY A 114 14.86 5.79 10.78
CA GLY A 114 13.82 6.39 11.62
C GLY A 114 14.44 7.30 12.63
N PRO A 115 13.68 7.73 13.61
CA PRO A 115 12.25 7.51 13.79
C PRO A 115 11.39 8.41 12.91
N GLY A 116 10.18 7.95 12.66
CA GLY A 116 9.22 8.73 11.90
C GLY A 116 7.96 7.92 11.60
N THR A 117 7.04 8.56 10.93
CA THR A 117 5.84 7.95 10.39
C THR A 117 5.73 8.28 8.92
N ILE A 118 5.05 7.43 8.19
CA ILE A 118 4.67 7.70 6.82
C ILE A 118 3.16 7.55 6.68
N SER A 119 2.60 8.28 5.73
CA SER A 119 1.22 8.13 5.31
C SER A 119 1.23 7.55 3.90
N VAL A 120 0.53 6.46 3.70
CA VAL A 120 0.38 5.83 2.39
C VAL A 120 -1.07 5.94 1.95
N GLU A 121 -1.29 6.55 0.80
CA GLU A 121 -2.61 6.68 0.22
C GLU A 121 -2.63 5.96 -1.12
N ALA A 122 -3.69 5.23 -1.40
CA ALA A 122 -3.84 4.50 -2.65
C ALA A 122 -5.23 4.68 -3.21
N ASN A 123 -5.30 4.75 -4.53
CA ASN A 123 -6.57 4.69 -5.25
C ASN A 123 -6.53 3.47 -6.15
N GLY A 124 -7.69 2.88 -6.32
CA GLY A 124 -7.80 1.71 -7.17
C GLY A 124 -9.21 1.48 -7.64
N VAL A 125 -9.36 0.38 -8.34
CA VAL A 125 -10.64 -0.11 -8.85
C VAL A 125 -10.80 -1.55 -8.41
N LEU A 126 -11.94 -1.87 -7.83
CA LEU A 126 -12.30 -3.25 -7.50
C LEU A 126 -13.21 -3.75 -8.61
N VAL A 127 -12.73 -4.74 -9.34
CA VAL A 127 -13.42 -5.29 -10.51
C VAL A 127 -14.06 -6.62 -10.13
N LYS A 128 -15.37 -6.72 -10.31
CA LYS A 128 -16.11 -7.96 -10.07
C LYS A 128 -16.16 -8.80 -11.35
N HIS A 129 -15.89 -10.07 -11.19
CA HIS A 129 -15.94 -11.02 -12.31
C HIS A 129 -17.25 -11.81 -12.33
#